data_f2b5b43a2d888c44a28537c1d1f8dbc1
#
_entry.id   f2b5b43a2d888c44a28537c1d1f8dbc1
#
_cell.length_a   1.000
_cell.length_b   1.000
_cell.length_c   1.000
_cell.angle_alpha   90.00
_cell.angle_beta   90.00
_cell.angle_gamma   90.00
#
_symmetry.space_group_name_H-M   'P 1'
#
loop_
_entity.id
_entity.type
_entity.pdbx_description
1 polymer ?
#
loop_
_entity_poly.entity_id
_entity_poly.type
_entity_poly.pdbx_seq_one_letter_code
_entity_poly.pdbx_strand_id
1 'polypeptide(L)'
;MSDIIGITMGDPAGVGPEISIKALAGMSPEDRDRTLIYGNRATLEAAKAAVGCDVDLTGRVVDLAVEGAPLPWGKLSPAAGDAAFRFIEKAVRDAEAGRIGCIVTAPINKEALNAAGHHYDGHTGMLRLSLIHISEP
;
A
#
# COMPACT_ATOMS: atom_id res chain seq x y z
N MET A 1 22.21 3.59 2.63
CA MET A 1 20.83 3.27 3.05
C MET A 1 19.88 4.30 2.46
N SER A 2 18.76 3.85 1.92
CA SER A 2 17.78 4.75 1.32
C SER A 2 17.01 5.52 2.40
N ASP A 3 16.69 6.78 2.14
CA ASP A 3 15.79 7.58 2.97
C ASP A 3 14.36 7.66 2.41
N ILE A 4 14.08 6.86 1.38
CA ILE A 4 12.75 6.81 0.77
C ILE A 4 11.79 6.04 1.67
N ILE A 5 10.61 6.60 1.87
CA ILE A 5 9.53 6.01 2.67
C ILE A 5 8.56 5.31 1.73
N GLY A 6 8.26 4.05 1.98
CA GLY A 6 7.25 3.30 1.23
C GLY A 6 5.98 3.13 2.05
N ILE A 7 4.86 3.65 1.57
CA ILE A 7 3.55 3.43 2.17
C ILE A 7 2.81 2.38 1.35
N THR A 8 2.35 1.31 1.98
CA THR A 8 1.46 0.36 1.30
C THR A 8 0.02 0.80 1.49
N MET A 9 -0.71 0.91 0.39
CA MET A 9 -2.08 1.47 0.38
C MET A 9 -3.09 0.63 1.17
N GLY A 10 -2.80 -0.65 1.39
CA GLY A 10 -3.70 -1.54 2.08
C GLY A 10 -4.85 -2.02 1.21
N ASP A 11 -5.98 -2.34 1.82
CA ASP A 11 -7.15 -2.83 1.10
C ASP A 11 -7.72 -1.72 0.20
N PRO A 12 -7.73 -1.92 -1.14
CA PRO A 12 -8.26 -0.89 -2.05
C PRO A 12 -9.76 -0.64 -1.92
N ALA A 13 -10.50 -1.52 -1.28
CA ALA A 13 -11.93 -1.34 -1.00
C ALA A 13 -12.18 -0.81 0.41
N GLY A 14 -11.13 -0.58 1.21
CA GLY A 14 -11.22 -0.10 2.59
C GLY A 14 -10.80 1.35 2.74
N VAL A 15 -10.35 1.70 3.94
CA VAL A 15 -9.98 3.09 4.28
C VAL A 15 -8.52 3.41 3.95
N GLY A 16 -7.72 2.40 3.60
CA GLY A 16 -6.29 2.57 3.33
C GLY A 16 -5.97 3.62 2.28
N PRO A 17 -6.65 3.64 1.12
CA PRO A 17 -6.42 4.65 0.10
C PRO A 17 -6.63 6.08 0.61
N GLU A 18 -7.71 6.33 1.34
CA GLU A 18 -7.98 7.66 1.90
C GLU A 18 -6.94 8.07 2.94
N ILE A 19 -6.57 7.14 3.83
CA ILE A 19 -5.56 7.37 4.85
C ILE A 19 -4.22 7.67 4.20
N SER A 20 -3.85 6.95 3.15
CA SER A 20 -2.59 7.16 2.42
C SER A 20 -2.55 8.56 1.80
N ILE A 21 -3.64 9.01 1.19
CA ILE A 21 -3.74 10.36 0.61
C ILE A 21 -3.63 11.42 1.70
N LYS A 22 -4.35 11.26 2.81
CA LYS A 22 -4.31 12.21 3.92
C LYS A 22 -2.92 12.28 4.56
N ALA A 23 -2.27 11.14 4.71
CA ALA A 23 -0.91 11.09 5.26
C ALA A 23 0.07 11.83 4.36
N LEU A 24 0.02 11.60 3.05
CA LEU A 24 0.88 12.27 2.09
C LEU A 24 0.64 13.78 2.10
N ALA A 25 -0.61 14.21 2.10
CA ALA A 25 -0.99 15.62 2.11
C ALA A 25 -0.53 16.33 3.39
N GLY A 26 -0.50 15.63 4.52
CA GLY A 26 -0.09 16.18 5.81
C GLY A 26 1.43 16.25 6.03
N MET A 27 2.21 15.69 5.11
CA MET A 27 3.67 15.71 5.22
C MET A 27 4.25 17.06 4.82
N SER A 28 5.46 17.35 5.32
CA SER A 28 6.25 18.46 4.79
C SER A 28 6.59 18.20 3.32
N PRO A 29 6.86 19.24 2.51
CA PRO A 29 7.28 19.03 1.12
C PRO A 29 8.48 18.10 0.99
N GLU A 30 9.45 18.19 1.92
CA GLU A 30 10.64 17.34 1.92
C GLU A 30 10.28 15.87 2.13
N ASP A 31 9.43 15.58 3.11
CA ASP A 31 9.00 14.21 3.39
C ASP A 31 8.13 13.65 2.27
N ARG A 32 7.28 14.49 1.70
CA ARG A 32 6.44 14.10 0.57
C ARG A 32 7.26 13.71 -0.64
N ASP A 33 8.34 14.44 -0.91
CA ASP A 33 9.21 14.18 -2.06
C ASP A 33 9.99 12.86 -1.94
N ARG A 34 10.15 12.34 -0.72
CA ARG A 34 10.81 11.05 -0.49
C ARG A 34 9.85 9.93 -0.13
N THR A 35 8.56 10.09 -0.42
CA THR A 35 7.53 9.10 -0.11
C THR A 35 6.96 8.49 -1.38
N LEU A 36 6.89 7.16 -1.42
CA LEU A 36 6.23 6.40 -2.47
C LEU A 36 5.02 5.68 -1.87
N ILE A 37 3.92 5.63 -2.61
CA ILE A 37 2.75 4.84 -2.24
C ILE A 37 2.69 3.61 -3.14
N TYR A 38 2.73 2.45 -2.53
CA TYR A 38 2.55 1.17 -3.22
C TYR A 38 1.06 0.87 -3.26
N GLY A 39 0.48 1.03 -4.43
CA GLY A 39 -0.96 0.93 -4.57
C GLY A 39 -1.41 0.93 -6.02
N ASN A 40 -2.60 1.44 -6.23
CA ASN A 40 -3.21 1.53 -7.55
C ASN A 40 -3.61 2.98 -7.81
N ARG A 41 -3.11 3.54 -8.91
CA ARG A 41 -3.32 4.96 -9.21
C ARG A 41 -4.79 5.32 -9.35
N ALA A 42 -5.58 4.50 -10.06
CA ALA A 42 -7.00 4.77 -10.24
C ALA A 42 -7.74 4.83 -8.89
N THR A 43 -7.39 3.90 -7.98
CA THR A 43 -7.96 3.87 -6.63
C THR A 43 -7.55 5.09 -5.82
N LEU A 44 -6.28 5.50 -5.90
CA LEU A 44 -5.78 6.67 -5.19
C LEU A 44 -6.39 7.97 -5.74
N GLU A 45 -6.58 8.08 -7.04
CA GLU A 45 -7.25 9.24 -7.63
C GLU A 45 -8.72 9.33 -7.19
N ALA A 46 -9.42 8.19 -7.12
CA ALA A 46 -10.78 8.14 -6.59
C ALA A 46 -10.81 8.55 -5.11
N ALA A 47 -9.82 8.13 -4.32
CA ALA A 47 -9.70 8.51 -2.91
C ALA A 47 -9.47 10.01 -2.75
N LYS A 48 -8.63 10.62 -3.60
CA LYS A 48 -8.42 12.07 -3.61
C LYS A 48 -9.74 12.81 -3.80
N ALA A 49 -10.52 12.38 -4.78
CA ALA A 49 -11.82 13.01 -5.07
C ALA A 49 -12.77 12.85 -3.88
N ALA A 50 -12.80 11.67 -3.25
CA ALA A 50 -13.70 11.38 -2.14
C ALA A 50 -13.39 12.22 -0.89
N VAL A 51 -12.11 12.48 -0.61
CA VAL A 51 -11.71 13.28 0.57
C VAL A 51 -11.53 14.77 0.25
N GLY A 52 -11.71 15.16 -1.00
CA GLY A 52 -11.56 16.56 -1.40
C GLY A 52 -10.12 17.05 -1.32
N CYS A 53 -9.14 16.19 -1.57
CA CYS A 53 -7.72 16.50 -1.52
C CYS A 53 -7.14 16.55 -2.92
N ASP A 54 -6.29 17.53 -3.21
CA ASP A 54 -5.67 17.71 -4.52
C ASP A 54 -4.14 17.48 -4.50
N VAL A 55 -3.64 16.70 -3.54
CA VAL A 55 -2.22 16.38 -3.48
C VAL A 55 -1.75 15.75 -4.79
N ASP A 56 -0.59 16.21 -5.27
CA ASP A 56 -0.01 15.70 -6.52
C ASP A 56 0.60 14.31 -6.32
N LEU A 57 0.13 13.32 -7.08
CA LEU A 57 0.63 11.95 -7.03
C LEU A 57 1.71 11.66 -8.07
N THR A 58 2.05 12.62 -8.92
CA THR A 58 3.05 12.43 -9.97
C THR A 58 4.39 11.98 -9.39
N GLY A 59 4.90 10.84 -9.86
CA GLY A 59 6.17 10.28 -9.38
C GLY A 59 6.14 9.70 -7.97
N ARG A 60 4.96 9.63 -7.33
CA ARG A 60 4.82 9.18 -5.94
C ARG A 60 4.08 7.85 -5.79
N VAL A 61 3.67 7.23 -6.90
CA VAL A 61 2.91 5.99 -6.86
C VAL A 61 3.68 4.88 -7.58
N VAL A 62 3.91 3.79 -6.87
CA VAL A 62 4.31 2.53 -7.50
C VAL A 62 3.00 1.82 -7.83
N ASP A 63 2.58 1.95 -9.09
CA ASP A 63 1.26 1.54 -9.55
C ASP A 63 1.22 0.04 -9.86
N LEU A 64 0.37 -0.69 -9.15
CA LEU A 64 0.12 -2.10 -9.42
C LEU A 64 -1.31 -2.25 -9.92
N ALA A 65 -1.50 -3.05 -10.97
CA ALA A 65 -2.81 -3.26 -11.56
C ALA A 65 -3.74 -3.99 -10.57
N VAL A 66 -4.98 -3.51 -10.49
CA VAL A 66 -6.04 -4.15 -9.70
C VAL A 66 -7.24 -4.32 -10.63
N GLU A 67 -7.63 -5.57 -10.84
CA GLU A 67 -8.75 -5.87 -11.72
C GLU A 67 -10.03 -5.21 -11.21
N GLY A 68 -10.70 -4.48 -12.10
CA GLY A 68 -11.94 -3.78 -11.79
C GLY A 68 -11.79 -2.50 -10.97
N ALA A 69 -10.56 -2.00 -10.80
CA ALA A 69 -10.32 -0.79 -10.01
C ALA A 69 -10.92 0.46 -10.68
N PRO A 70 -11.42 1.44 -9.89
CA PRO A 70 -11.54 1.40 -8.43
C PRO A 70 -12.63 0.45 -7.96
N LEU A 71 -12.32 -0.35 -6.92
CA LEU A 71 -13.26 -1.33 -6.37
C LEU A 71 -14.33 -0.65 -5.50
N PRO A 72 -15.55 -1.25 -5.41
CA PRO A 72 -16.59 -0.72 -4.52
C PRO A 72 -16.11 -0.67 -3.07
N TRP A 73 -16.24 0.47 -2.44
CA TRP A 73 -15.76 0.70 -1.07
C TRP A 73 -16.65 0.00 -0.05
N GLY A 74 -16.00 -0.56 0.96
CA GLY A 74 -16.66 -1.28 2.01
C GLY A 74 -17.10 -2.68 1.63
N LYS A 75 -16.79 -3.14 0.41
CA LYS A 75 -17.17 -4.46 -0.05
C LYS A 75 -15.99 -5.42 -0.02
N LEU A 76 -16.15 -6.50 0.73
CA LEU A 76 -15.17 -7.57 0.77
C LEU A 76 -15.02 -8.25 -0.59
N SER A 77 -13.80 -8.44 -1.07
CA SER A 77 -13.54 -9.20 -2.29
C SER A 77 -12.16 -9.84 -2.27
N PRO A 78 -12.00 -11.02 -2.93
CA PRO A 78 -10.68 -11.62 -3.10
C PRO A 78 -9.72 -10.71 -3.88
N ALA A 79 -10.22 -9.96 -4.86
CA ALA A 79 -9.40 -9.03 -5.64
C ALA A 79 -8.78 -7.95 -4.74
N ALA A 80 -9.54 -7.42 -3.78
CA ALA A 80 -9.04 -6.43 -2.83
C ALA A 80 -7.98 -7.04 -1.90
N GLY A 81 -8.21 -8.25 -1.42
CA GLY A 81 -7.26 -8.95 -0.55
C GLY A 81 -5.96 -9.28 -1.27
N ASP A 82 -6.06 -9.77 -2.49
CA ASP A 82 -4.88 -10.05 -3.31
C ASP A 82 -4.08 -8.78 -3.60
N ALA A 83 -4.76 -7.68 -3.91
CA ALA A 83 -4.11 -6.40 -4.15
C ALA A 83 -3.35 -5.93 -2.92
N ALA A 84 -3.98 -5.97 -1.73
CA ALA A 84 -3.35 -5.58 -0.48
C ALA A 84 -2.06 -6.39 -0.22
N PHE A 85 -2.09 -7.69 -0.48
CA PHE A 85 -0.91 -8.54 -0.37
C PHE A 85 0.18 -8.13 -1.34
N ARG A 86 -0.17 -7.91 -2.62
CA ARG A 86 0.82 -7.54 -3.65
C ARG A 86 1.50 -6.21 -3.36
N PHE A 87 0.79 -5.25 -2.79
CA PHE A 87 1.40 -3.97 -2.41
C PHE A 87 2.50 -4.18 -1.37
N ILE A 88 2.23 -5.00 -0.36
CA ILE A 88 3.20 -5.30 0.69
C ILE A 88 4.37 -6.09 0.12
N GLU A 89 4.12 -7.10 -0.70
CA GLU A 89 5.16 -7.91 -1.32
C GLU A 89 6.11 -7.04 -2.14
N LYS A 90 5.58 -6.14 -2.95
CA LYS A 90 6.40 -5.25 -3.76
C LYS A 90 7.24 -4.32 -2.90
N ALA A 91 6.66 -3.75 -1.84
CA ALA A 91 7.37 -2.87 -0.92
C ALA A 91 8.52 -3.60 -0.22
N VAL A 92 8.29 -4.84 0.22
CA VAL A 92 9.31 -5.66 0.85
C VAL A 92 10.46 -5.94 -0.13
N ARG A 93 10.14 -6.29 -1.35
CA ARG A 93 11.17 -6.53 -2.39
C ARG A 93 12.00 -5.27 -2.66
N ASP A 94 11.36 -4.11 -2.71
CA ASP A 94 12.07 -2.86 -2.91
C ASP A 94 12.93 -2.49 -1.71
N ALA A 95 12.49 -2.81 -0.49
CA ALA A 95 13.29 -2.63 0.72
C ALA A 95 14.54 -3.53 0.70
N GLU A 96 14.38 -4.80 0.30
CA GLU A 96 15.51 -5.73 0.12
C GLU A 96 16.52 -5.20 -0.89
N ALA A 97 16.03 -4.61 -1.97
CA ALA A 97 16.88 -4.06 -3.02
C ALA A 97 17.51 -2.71 -2.66
N GLY A 98 17.17 -2.15 -1.49
CA GLY A 98 17.70 -0.86 -1.05
C GLY A 98 17.02 0.35 -1.70
N ARG A 99 15.90 0.16 -2.39
CA ARG A 99 15.18 1.25 -3.05
C ARG A 99 14.39 2.11 -2.07
N ILE A 100 13.89 1.50 -0.99
CA ILE A 100 13.23 2.21 0.10
C ILE A 100 13.89 1.83 1.42
N GLY A 101 13.83 2.73 2.40
CA GLY A 101 14.48 2.55 3.69
C GLY A 101 13.54 2.10 4.80
N CYS A 102 12.23 2.28 4.62
CA CYS A 102 11.23 1.83 5.58
C CYS A 102 9.89 1.61 4.92
N ILE A 103 9.03 0.84 5.60
CA ILE A 103 7.68 0.53 5.13
C ILE A 103 6.69 1.00 6.18
N VAL A 104 5.68 1.77 5.73
CA VAL A 104 4.54 2.17 6.55
C VAL A 104 3.31 1.52 5.94
N THR A 105 2.54 0.79 6.73
CA THR A 105 1.40 0.01 6.23
C THR A 105 0.08 0.66 6.59
N ALA A 106 -0.79 0.81 5.59
CA ALA A 106 -2.19 1.18 5.80
C ALA A 106 -3.01 -0.08 6.12
N PRO A 107 -4.22 0.08 6.68
CA PRO A 107 -5.03 -1.08 7.09
C PRO A 107 -5.38 -2.03 5.96
N ILE A 108 -5.38 -3.33 6.27
CA ILE A 108 -5.82 -4.40 5.38
C ILE A 108 -7.06 -5.08 5.97
N ASN A 109 -7.80 -5.77 5.11
CA ASN A 109 -8.93 -6.59 5.52
C ASN A 109 -8.49 -8.06 5.57
N LYS A 110 -8.46 -8.63 6.76
CA LYS A 110 -8.00 -10.02 6.97
C LYS A 110 -8.89 -11.03 6.24
N GLU A 111 -10.20 -10.81 6.22
CA GLU A 111 -11.13 -11.72 5.54
C GLU A 111 -10.91 -11.70 4.03
N ALA A 112 -10.71 -10.52 3.43
CA ALA A 112 -10.42 -10.39 2.01
C ALA A 112 -9.09 -11.05 1.67
N LEU A 113 -8.09 -10.88 2.53
CA LEU A 113 -6.78 -11.50 2.37
C LEU A 113 -6.90 -13.02 2.35
N ASN A 114 -7.64 -13.59 3.32
CA ASN A 114 -7.86 -15.03 3.40
C ASN A 114 -8.68 -15.53 2.20
N ALA A 115 -9.68 -14.78 1.76
CA ALA A 115 -10.50 -15.13 0.60
C ALA A 115 -9.67 -15.20 -0.69
N ALA A 116 -8.60 -14.42 -0.78
CA ALA A 116 -7.67 -14.44 -1.91
C ALA A 116 -6.64 -15.58 -1.82
N GLY A 117 -6.66 -16.37 -0.75
CA GLY A 117 -5.73 -17.48 -0.54
C GLY A 117 -4.49 -17.12 0.28
N HIS A 118 -4.42 -15.92 0.80
CA HIS A 118 -3.29 -15.46 1.63
C HIS A 118 -3.65 -15.59 3.11
N HIS A 119 -3.24 -16.69 3.72
CA HIS A 119 -3.63 -17.05 5.11
C HIS A 119 -2.61 -16.54 6.13
N TYR A 120 -2.65 -15.21 6.38
CA TYR A 120 -1.80 -14.57 7.37
C TYR A 120 -2.65 -13.88 8.43
N ASP A 121 -2.06 -13.64 9.60
CA ASP A 121 -2.71 -12.91 10.69
C ASP A 121 -2.53 -11.40 10.56
N GLY A 122 -2.75 -10.87 9.35
CA GLY A 122 -2.60 -9.47 9.05
C GLY A 122 -1.16 -9.08 8.71
N HIS A 123 -0.84 -7.78 8.82
CA HIS A 123 0.48 -7.24 8.42
C HIS A 123 1.65 -7.92 9.11
N THR A 124 1.52 -8.15 10.42
CA THR A 124 2.62 -8.73 11.20
C THR A 124 3.03 -10.10 10.67
N GLY A 125 2.06 -10.96 10.35
CA GLY A 125 2.34 -12.28 9.81
C GLY A 125 3.02 -12.22 8.45
N MET A 126 2.52 -11.38 7.55
CA MET A 126 3.10 -11.21 6.21
C MET A 126 4.52 -10.64 6.27
N LEU A 127 4.70 -9.59 7.04
CA LEU A 127 6.01 -8.94 7.17
C LEU A 127 7.03 -9.86 7.83
N ARG A 128 6.60 -10.62 8.83
CA ARG A 128 7.48 -11.59 9.50
C ARG A 128 8.02 -12.61 8.52
N LEU A 129 7.16 -13.21 7.70
CA LEU A 129 7.60 -14.21 6.73
C LEU A 129 8.53 -13.63 5.68
N SER A 130 8.22 -12.42 5.20
CA SER A 130 9.07 -11.73 4.23
C SER A 130 10.41 -11.35 4.83
N LEU A 131 10.43 -10.83 6.07
CA LEU A 131 11.64 -10.39 6.74
C LEU A 131 12.56 -11.55 7.13
N ILE A 132 12.03 -12.75 7.34
CA ILE A 132 12.86 -13.93 7.56
C ILE A 132 13.78 -14.16 6.36
N HIS A 133 13.28 -14.00 5.14
CA HIS A 133 14.10 -14.13 3.94
C HIS A 133 15.11 -13.00 3.78
N ILE A 134 14.79 -11.81 4.29
CA ILE A 134 15.68 -10.65 4.24
C ILE A 134 16.81 -10.79 5.27
N SER A 135 16.48 -11.25 6.48
CA SER A 135 17.41 -11.27 7.60
C SER A 135 18.31 -12.49 7.66
N GLU A 136 18.01 -13.54 6.91
CA GLU A 136 18.90 -14.70 6.83
C GLU A 136 20.14 -14.41 6.01
N PRO A 137 21.32 -14.74 6.54
CA PRO A 137 22.57 -14.51 5.83
C PRO A 137 22.72 -15.42 4.61
#